data_8505596d4f0d92d6c1203b1ec6c7ed40
#
_entry.id   8505596d4f0d92d6c1203b1ec6c7ed40
#
_cell.length_a   1.000
_cell.length_b   1.000
_cell.length_c   1.000
_cell.angle_alpha   90.00
_cell.angle_beta   90.00
_cell.angle_gamma   90.00
#
_symmetry.space_group_name_H-M   'P 1'
#
loop_
_entity.id
_entity.type
_entity.pdbx_description
1 polymer ?
#
loop_
_entity_poly.entity_id
_entity_poly.type
_entity_poly.pdbx_seq_one_letter_code
_entity_poly.pdbx_strand_id
1 'polypeptide(L)'
;MNSISNDKSWKYSNFIENKYFNFDRNKIFSVLSKKEIDGAYKVISNWEGYSSTPLENLNKLSSELGIKNIFYKDESKRFNLKSFKALGGAYAVEKISHNKKKITVSTATAGNHGRSVAWGAQRLGLDCKIFISEFVSENRAEAMRNFGAEVFRVKGNYDNSLKECIKQSNKNEWEIIQDVAWERYELVPKLTMAGYAVM
;
A
#
# COMPACT_ATOMS: atom_id res chain seq x y z
N MET A 1 17.96 43.24 0.32
CA MET A 1 16.76 42.63 0.91
C MET A 1 15.65 42.68 -0.13
N ASN A 2 15.51 41.66 -0.95
CA ASN A 2 14.48 41.60 -1.98
C ASN A 2 13.22 41.02 -1.37
N SER A 3 12.18 41.83 -1.32
CA SER A 3 10.84 41.42 -0.92
C SER A 3 10.31 40.42 -1.95
N ILE A 4 10.17 39.16 -1.54
CA ILE A 4 9.43 38.16 -2.29
C ILE A 4 7.96 38.55 -2.22
N SER A 5 7.39 38.95 -3.35
CA SER A 5 5.98 39.28 -3.47
C SER A 5 5.14 38.06 -3.16
N ASN A 6 4.34 38.16 -2.11
CA ASN A 6 3.40 37.13 -1.62
C ASN A 6 2.11 37.08 -2.47
N ASP A 7 2.20 37.08 -3.79
CA ASP A 7 1.02 36.96 -4.65
C ASP A 7 1.00 35.60 -5.38
N LYS A 8 0.87 34.53 -4.59
CA LYS A 8 0.45 33.22 -5.10
C LYS A 8 -0.95 32.92 -4.59
N SER A 9 -1.93 33.66 -5.10
CA SER A 9 -3.30 33.20 -5.03
C SER A 9 -3.44 31.95 -5.90
N TRP A 10 -3.50 30.78 -5.29
CA TRP A 10 -3.87 29.53 -5.96
C TRP A 10 -5.33 29.69 -6.41
N LYS A 11 -5.54 30.09 -7.66
CA LYS A 11 -6.87 30.07 -8.26
C LYS A 11 -7.13 28.66 -8.78
N TYR A 12 -8.07 27.94 -8.15
CA TYR A 12 -8.66 26.76 -8.77
C TYR A 12 -9.39 27.24 -10.02
N SER A 13 -8.81 27.00 -11.17
CA SER A 13 -9.43 27.35 -12.44
C SER A 13 -10.49 26.32 -12.87
N ASN A 14 -10.36 25.07 -12.40
CA ASN A 14 -11.27 23.98 -12.81
C ASN A 14 -11.46 22.96 -11.70
N PHE A 15 -12.71 22.70 -11.34
CA PHE A 15 -13.13 21.52 -10.60
C PHE A 15 -14.28 20.85 -11.36
N ILE A 16 -14.37 19.55 -11.27
CA ILE A 16 -15.48 18.78 -11.83
C ILE A 16 -16.28 18.23 -10.66
N GLU A 17 -17.55 18.66 -10.56
CA GLU A 17 -18.48 18.11 -9.59
C GLU A 17 -18.81 16.66 -9.95
N ASN A 18 -18.69 15.75 -8.99
CA ASN A 18 -19.12 14.38 -9.17
C ASN A 18 -20.65 14.28 -9.03
N LYS A 19 -21.37 14.47 -10.13
CA LYS A 19 -22.83 14.38 -10.18
C LYS A 19 -23.38 12.98 -9.84
N TYR A 20 -22.53 11.97 -9.87
CA TYR A 20 -22.89 10.58 -9.57
C TYR A 20 -22.45 10.15 -8.16
N PHE A 21 -22.00 11.10 -7.33
CA PHE A 21 -21.63 10.80 -5.96
C PHE A 21 -22.83 10.25 -5.20
N ASN A 22 -22.76 8.98 -4.86
CA ASN A 22 -23.72 8.31 -3.99
C ASN A 22 -22.94 7.51 -2.95
N PHE A 23 -22.94 8.00 -1.71
CA PHE A 23 -22.32 7.31 -0.58
C PHE A 23 -23.27 6.27 -0.04
N ASP A 24 -23.05 5.01 -0.42
CA ASP A 24 -23.82 3.87 0.08
C ASP A 24 -22.91 2.93 0.89
N ARG A 25 -23.09 2.95 2.21
CA ARG A 25 -22.34 2.07 3.13
C ARG A 25 -22.55 0.60 2.83
N ASN A 26 -23.74 0.19 2.37
CA ASN A 26 -24.02 -1.20 2.08
C ASN A 26 -23.17 -1.69 0.90
N LYS A 27 -22.96 -0.85 -0.09
CA LYS A 27 -22.06 -1.15 -1.22
C LYS A 27 -20.61 -1.31 -0.76
N ILE A 28 -20.15 -0.48 0.17
CA ILE A 28 -18.81 -0.61 0.73
C ILE A 28 -18.70 -1.92 1.52
N PHE A 29 -19.64 -2.20 2.41
CA PHE A 29 -19.62 -3.41 3.23
C PHE A 29 -19.93 -4.70 2.46
N SER A 30 -20.49 -4.62 1.25
CA SER A 30 -20.59 -5.80 0.36
C SER A 30 -19.23 -6.23 -0.21
N VAL A 31 -18.31 -5.27 -0.39
CA VAL A 31 -16.93 -5.56 -0.85
C VAL A 31 -16.02 -5.94 0.32
N LEU A 32 -16.07 -5.17 1.41
CA LEU A 32 -15.23 -5.36 2.59
C LEU A 32 -16.09 -5.23 3.86
N SER A 33 -16.44 -6.36 4.46
CA SER A 33 -17.32 -6.40 5.62
C SER A 33 -16.67 -5.81 6.87
N LYS A 34 -17.51 -5.31 7.81
CA LYS A 34 -17.03 -4.83 9.11
C LYS A 34 -16.21 -5.89 9.85
N LYS A 35 -16.60 -7.18 9.77
CA LYS A 35 -15.88 -8.29 10.39
C LYS A 35 -14.45 -8.42 9.84
N GLU A 36 -14.26 -8.23 8.55
CA GLU A 36 -12.92 -8.28 7.92
C GLU A 36 -12.06 -7.08 8.35
N ILE A 37 -12.65 -5.90 8.45
CA ILE A 37 -11.97 -4.68 8.95
C ILE A 37 -11.56 -4.86 10.42
N ASP A 38 -12.50 -5.28 11.28
CA ASP A 38 -12.23 -5.51 12.70
C ASP A 38 -11.18 -6.61 12.90
N GLY A 39 -11.21 -7.65 12.05
CA GLY A 39 -10.21 -8.71 12.04
C GLY A 39 -8.81 -8.20 11.66
N ALA A 40 -8.72 -7.33 10.67
CA ALA A 40 -7.45 -6.70 10.29
C ALA A 40 -6.92 -5.78 11.40
N TYR A 41 -7.80 -4.97 11.99
CA TYR A 41 -7.44 -4.11 13.14
C TYR A 41 -6.89 -4.94 14.30
N LYS A 42 -7.59 -6.02 14.69
CA LYS A 42 -7.16 -6.90 15.78
C LYS A 42 -5.77 -7.52 15.54
N VAL A 43 -5.45 -7.88 14.30
CA VAL A 43 -4.14 -8.45 13.97
C VAL A 43 -3.07 -7.36 13.96
N ILE A 44 -3.29 -6.28 13.21
CA ILE A 44 -2.30 -5.23 12.98
C ILE A 44 -1.98 -4.44 14.25
N SER A 45 -3.00 -4.20 15.11
CA SER A 45 -2.79 -3.47 16.37
C SER A 45 -1.92 -4.23 17.38
N ASN A 46 -1.75 -5.55 17.19
CA ASN A 46 -0.83 -6.37 17.98
C ASN A 46 0.58 -6.50 17.39
N TRP A 47 0.84 -5.91 16.22
CA TRP A 47 2.19 -5.93 15.67
C TRP A 47 3.12 -5.04 16.48
N GLU A 48 4.35 -5.51 16.68
CA GLU A 48 5.39 -4.71 17.32
C GLU A 48 5.57 -3.37 16.60
N GLY A 49 5.63 -2.29 17.36
CA GLY A 49 5.74 -0.93 16.84
C GLY A 49 4.44 -0.34 16.27
N TYR A 50 3.28 -1.00 16.47
CA TYR A 50 2.01 -0.39 16.11
C TYR A 50 1.71 0.83 16.99
N SER A 51 1.34 1.92 16.34
CA SER A 51 0.77 3.11 16.98
C SER A 51 -0.21 3.79 16.04
N SER A 52 -1.18 4.49 16.60
CA SER A 52 -2.03 5.38 15.81
C SER A 52 -1.18 6.53 15.25
N THR A 53 -1.36 6.82 13.99
CA THR A 53 -0.68 7.94 13.32
C THR A 53 -1.51 9.22 13.46
N PRO A 54 -0.88 10.42 13.42
CA PRO A 54 -1.59 11.68 13.54
C PRO A 54 -2.66 11.88 12.47
N LEU A 55 -3.76 12.51 12.85
CA LEU A 55 -4.75 13.09 11.95
C LEU A 55 -4.78 14.60 12.23
N GLU A 56 -4.23 15.37 11.32
CA GLU A 56 -4.09 16.82 11.48
C GLU A 56 -5.13 17.56 10.63
N ASN A 57 -5.68 18.66 11.17
CA ASN A 57 -6.53 19.55 10.40
C ASN A 57 -5.68 20.71 9.87
N LEU A 58 -5.58 20.85 8.56
CA LEU A 58 -4.82 21.89 7.87
C LEU A 58 -5.64 23.17 7.74
N ASN A 59 -5.94 23.81 8.90
CA ASN A 59 -6.86 24.95 8.99
C ASN A 59 -6.45 26.11 8.08
N LYS A 60 -5.15 26.44 8.00
CA LYS A 60 -4.66 27.53 7.14
C LYS A 60 -4.94 27.23 5.67
N LEU A 61 -4.62 26.03 5.22
CA LEU A 61 -4.85 25.62 3.84
C LEU A 61 -6.34 25.56 3.51
N SER A 62 -7.18 25.05 4.42
CA SER A 62 -8.63 25.00 4.21
C SER A 62 -9.23 26.41 4.10
N SER A 63 -8.75 27.37 4.90
CA SER A 63 -9.18 28.77 4.82
C SER A 63 -8.75 29.43 3.49
N GLU A 64 -7.51 29.24 3.08
CA GLU A 64 -6.99 29.78 1.81
C GLU A 64 -7.74 29.23 0.58
N LEU A 65 -8.21 27.98 0.67
CA LEU A 65 -8.92 27.29 -0.42
C LEU A 65 -10.45 27.43 -0.35
N GLY A 66 -11.00 28.07 0.70
CA GLY A 66 -12.44 28.17 0.89
C GLY A 66 -13.13 26.82 1.17
N ILE A 67 -12.40 25.83 1.65
CA ILE A 67 -12.90 24.47 2.00
C ILE A 67 -13.09 24.40 3.50
N LYS A 68 -14.19 23.78 3.95
CA LYS A 68 -14.53 23.74 5.38
C LYS A 68 -13.45 23.09 6.23
N ASN A 69 -12.94 21.93 5.82
CA ASN A 69 -11.87 21.20 6.52
C ASN A 69 -11.01 20.43 5.52
N ILE A 70 -9.71 20.38 5.77
CA ILE A 70 -8.77 19.50 5.09
C ILE A 70 -8.05 18.69 6.16
N PHE A 71 -8.28 17.40 6.19
CA PHE A 71 -7.61 16.49 7.12
C PHE A 71 -6.43 15.81 6.44
N TYR A 72 -5.29 15.80 7.11
CA TYR A 72 -4.07 15.10 6.70
C TYR A 72 -3.78 13.95 7.66
N LYS A 73 -3.84 12.71 7.15
CA LYS A 73 -3.45 11.51 7.89
C LYS A 73 -1.96 11.26 7.66
N ASP A 74 -1.13 11.51 8.67
CA ASP A 74 0.31 11.42 8.54
C ASP A 74 0.82 9.99 8.75
N GLU A 75 1.02 9.26 7.66
CA GLU A 75 1.58 7.90 7.65
C GLU A 75 3.11 7.87 7.51
N SER A 76 3.80 9.00 7.63
CA SER A 76 5.27 9.09 7.46
C SER A 76 6.06 8.26 8.48
N LYS A 77 5.46 7.98 9.65
CA LYS A 77 6.08 7.20 10.73
C LYS A 77 5.57 5.76 10.84
N ARG A 78 4.64 5.35 9.94
CA ARG A 78 4.05 4.02 9.99
C ARG A 78 5.14 2.94 9.92
N PHE A 79 5.37 2.22 11.01
CA PHE A 79 6.37 1.14 11.15
C PHE A 79 7.77 1.50 10.58
N ASN A 80 8.14 2.78 10.56
CA ASN A 80 9.35 3.30 9.91
C ASN A 80 9.43 3.03 8.39
N LEU A 81 8.37 2.53 7.76
CA LEU A 81 8.29 2.34 6.31
C LEU A 81 7.84 3.60 5.55
N LYS A 82 7.46 4.67 6.25
CA LYS A 82 7.05 5.96 5.68
C LYS A 82 5.90 5.85 4.67
N SER A 83 4.99 4.89 4.88
CA SER A 83 3.88 4.64 3.96
C SER A 83 2.79 3.79 4.62
N PHE A 84 1.52 4.11 4.36
CA PHE A 84 0.37 3.30 4.76
C PHE A 84 0.37 1.90 4.11
N LYS A 85 1.09 1.73 3.01
CA LYS A 85 1.21 0.42 2.32
C LYS A 85 1.70 -0.69 3.27
N ALA A 86 2.45 -0.32 4.32
CA ALA A 86 2.86 -1.26 5.38
C ALA A 86 1.69 -2.06 5.98
N LEU A 87 0.52 -1.41 6.15
CA LEU A 87 -0.67 -2.05 6.70
C LEU A 87 -1.21 -3.16 5.81
N GLY A 88 -1.39 -2.88 4.50
CA GLY A 88 -2.06 -3.80 3.59
C GLY A 88 -1.17 -4.96 3.13
N GLY A 89 0.02 -4.66 2.60
CA GLY A 89 0.91 -5.69 2.04
C GLY A 89 1.36 -6.69 3.09
N ALA A 90 1.81 -6.22 4.27
CA ALA A 90 2.24 -7.11 5.35
C ALA A 90 1.08 -7.93 5.95
N TYR A 91 -0.13 -7.33 6.05
CA TYR A 91 -1.31 -8.07 6.49
C TYR A 91 -1.69 -9.18 5.51
N ALA A 92 -1.66 -8.90 4.21
CA ALA A 92 -1.91 -9.91 3.19
C ALA A 92 -0.90 -11.07 3.27
N VAL A 93 0.40 -10.76 3.44
CA VAL A 93 1.45 -11.77 3.67
C VAL A 93 1.09 -12.65 4.87
N GLU A 94 0.78 -12.04 6.03
CA GLU A 94 0.45 -12.79 7.25
C GLU A 94 -0.79 -13.68 7.07
N LYS A 95 -1.83 -13.18 6.40
CA LYS A 95 -3.04 -13.96 6.18
C LYS A 95 -2.86 -15.12 5.20
N ILE A 96 -2.08 -14.91 4.14
CA ILE A 96 -1.83 -15.94 3.12
C ILE A 96 -0.86 -17.02 3.64
N SER A 97 0.09 -16.64 4.52
CA SER A 97 1.03 -17.60 5.11
C SER A 97 0.46 -18.37 6.30
N HIS A 98 -0.68 -17.94 6.85
CA HIS A 98 -1.27 -18.56 8.02
C HIS A 98 -1.54 -20.05 7.78
N ASN A 99 -1.05 -20.92 8.66
CA ASN A 99 -1.13 -22.39 8.57
C ASN A 99 -0.37 -23.03 7.39
N LYS A 100 0.47 -22.28 6.66
CA LYS A 100 1.34 -22.83 5.62
C LYS A 100 2.76 -23.01 6.17
N LYS A 101 3.35 -24.18 5.94
CA LYS A 101 4.76 -24.41 6.28
C LYS A 101 5.62 -23.81 5.17
N LYS A 102 6.52 -22.93 5.52
CA LYS A 102 7.59 -22.34 4.69
C LYS A 102 7.16 -22.06 3.23
N ILE A 103 6.59 -20.90 3.00
CA ILE A 103 6.21 -20.44 1.65
C ILE A 103 7.17 -19.34 1.19
N THR A 104 7.28 -19.18 -0.12
CA THR A 104 7.88 -18.01 -0.73
C THR A 104 6.77 -17.07 -1.19
N VAL A 105 6.85 -15.79 -0.83
CA VAL A 105 5.92 -14.77 -1.33
C VAL A 105 6.57 -13.98 -2.48
N SER A 106 5.75 -13.52 -3.41
CA SER A 106 6.22 -12.75 -4.56
C SER A 106 5.31 -11.55 -4.85
N THR A 107 5.87 -10.52 -5.46
CA THR A 107 5.10 -9.36 -5.94
C THR A 107 5.81 -8.62 -7.05
N ALA A 108 5.05 -7.90 -7.90
CA ALA A 108 5.57 -6.90 -8.81
C ALA A 108 5.25 -5.50 -8.29
N THR A 109 6.21 -4.57 -8.33
CA THR A 109 6.04 -3.26 -7.70
C THR A 109 6.98 -2.21 -8.28
N ALA A 110 6.63 -0.93 -8.06
CA ALA A 110 7.54 0.19 -8.28
C ALA A 110 8.05 0.81 -6.95
N GLY A 111 7.64 0.29 -5.77
CA GLY A 111 8.11 0.89 -4.52
C GLY A 111 7.43 0.40 -3.23
N ASN A 112 6.55 1.21 -2.65
CA ASN A 112 6.07 1.02 -1.28
C ASN A 112 5.31 -0.28 -1.01
N HIS A 113 4.58 -0.81 -2.01
CA HIS A 113 3.93 -2.11 -1.87
C HIS A 113 4.96 -3.23 -1.68
N GLY A 114 6.01 -3.26 -2.52
CA GLY A 114 7.08 -4.25 -2.37
C GLY A 114 7.81 -4.15 -1.03
N ARG A 115 8.08 -2.92 -0.55
CA ARG A 115 8.65 -2.74 0.80
C ARG A 115 7.76 -3.33 1.89
N SER A 116 6.44 -3.16 1.75
CA SER A 116 5.46 -3.72 2.69
C SER A 116 5.44 -5.24 2.65
N VAL A 117 5.47 -5.84 1.46
CA VAL A 117 5.51 -7.31 1.30
C VAL A 117 6.82 -7.87 1.84
N ALA A 118 7.98 -7.25 1.51
CA ALA A 118 9.28 -7.65 2.02
C ALA A 118 9.36 -7.59 3.54
N TRP A 119 8.88 -6.48 4.14
CA TRP A 119 8.82 -6.34 5.60
C TRP A 119 7.88 -7.37 6.24
N GLY A 120 6.72 -7.61 5.64
CA GLY A 120 5.80 -8.65 6.11
C GLY A 120 6.42 -10.05 6.06
N ALA A 121 7.15 -10.37 4.99
CA ALA A 121 7.89 -11.62 4.84
C ALA A 121 9.01 -11.75 5.88
N GLN A 122 9.80 -10.69 6.08
CA GLN A 122 10.87 -10.65 7.09
C GLN A 122 10.34 -10.94 8.49
N ARG A 123 9.22 -10.31 8.88
CA ARG A 123 8.57 -10.52 10.20
C ARG A 123 8.20 -11.98 10.46
N LEU A 124 7.94 -12.74 9.41
CA LEU A 124 7.47 -14.12 9.47
C LEU A 124 8.55 -15.14 9.07
N GLY A 125 9.76 -14.68 8.77
CA GLY A 125 10.86 -15.53 8.33
C GLY A 125 10.61 -16.23 6.99
N LEU A 126 9.90 -15.56 6.08
CA LEU A 126 9.54 -16.08 4.76
C LEU A 126 10.49 -15.55 3.67
N ASP A 127 10.71 -16.36 2.65
CA ASP A 127 11.39 -15.90 1.43
C ASP A 127 10.49 -14.93 0.64
N CYS A 128 11.11 -13.88 0.10
CA CYS A 128 10.40 -12.85 -0.66
C CYS A 128 11.09 -12.59 -2.00
N LYS A 129 10.32 -12.66 -3.09
CA LYS A 129 10.78 -12.42 -4.47
C LYS A 129 10.04 -11.22 -5.04
N ILE A 130 10.77 -10.17 -5.43
CA ILE A 130 10.19 -8.92 -5.92
C ILE A 130 10.64 -8.62 -7.34
N PHE A 131 9.67 -8.39 -8.21
CA PHE A 131 9.91 -8.06 -9.61
C PHE A 131 9.67 -6.57 -9.82
N ILE A 132 10.68 -5.88 -10.36
CA ILE A 132 10.64 -4.44 -10.62
C ILE A 132 10.99 -4.16 -12.08
N SER A 133 10.40 -3.10 -12.64
CA SER A 133 10.81 -2.59 -13.94
C SER A 133 12.27 -2.10 -13.90
N GLU A 134 12.97 -2.21 -15.03
CA GLU A 134 14.33 -1.68 -15.20
C GLU A 134 14.44 -0.18 -14.86
N PHE A 135 13.34 0.58 -14.99
CA PHE A 135 13.29 2.01 -14.71
C PHE A 135 13.16 2.37 -13.21
N VAL A 136 12.94 1.38 -12.34
CA VAL A 136 12.86 1.62 -10.89
C VAL A 136 14.24 1.95 -10.35
N SER A 137 14.36 3.05 -9.58
CA SER A 137 15.63 3.50 -9.02
C SER A 137 16.26 2.44 -8.11
N GLU A 138 17.60 2.43 -8.04
CA GLU A 138 18.34 1.49 -7.20
C GLU A 138 17.99 1.66 -5.72
N ASN A 139 17.83 2.89 -5.25
CA ASN A 139 17.44 3.15 -3.85
C ASN A 139 16.13 2.46 -3.46
N ARG A 140 15.17 2.34 -4.39
CA ARG A 140 13.93 1.60 -4.14
C ARG A 140 14.15 0.10 -4.10
N ALA A 141 14.99 -0.42 -4.99
CA ALA A 141 15.37 -1.84 -4.99
C ALA A 141 16.10 -2.21 -3.68
N GLU A 142 17.05 -1.39 -3.29
CA GLU A 142 17.82 -1.58 -2.05
C GLU A 142 16.92 -1.51 -0.81
N ALA A 143 15.97 -0.60 -0.77
CA ALA A 143 15.00 -0.51 0.32
C ALA A 143 14.15 -1.78 0.51
N MET A 144 13.99 -2.60 -0.53
CA MET A 144 13.33 -3.91 -0.45
C MET A 144 14.32 -5.01 -0.04
N ARG A 145 15.54 -4.99 -0.57
CA ARG A 145 16.62 -5.94 -0.19
C ARG A 145 16.98 -5.82 1.29
N ASN A 146 16.90 -4.61 1.87
CA ASN A 146 17.15 -4.39 3.30
C ASN A 146 16.16 -5.12 4.22
N PHE A 147 15.01 -5.56 3.68
CA PHE A 147 14.08 -6.47 4.35
C PHE A 147 14.26 -7.93 3.96
N GLY A 148 15.38 -8.29 3.31
CA GLY A 148 15.69 -9.66 2.92
C GLY A 148 15.06 -10.12 1.62
N ALA A 149 14.43 -9.24 0.85
CA ALA A 149 13.84 -9.63 -0.43
C ALA A 149 14.91 -9.80 -1.52
N GLU A 150 14.75 -10.82 -2.34
CA GLU A 150 15.47 -10.94 -3.61
C GLU A 150 14.74 -10.13 -4.69
N VAL A 151 15.44 -9.19 -5.31
CA VAL A 151 14.84 -8.23 -6.25
C VAL A 151 15.34 -8.50 -7.67
N PHE A 152 14.40 -8.78 -8.57
CA PHE A 152 14.64 -9.06 -9.99
C PHE A 152 14.27 -7.84 -10.83
N ARG A 153 15.22 -7.36 -11.65
CA ARG A 153 14.95 -6.32 -12.66
C ARG A 153 14.45 -6.97 -13.95
N VAL A 154 13.29 -6.52 -14.39
CA VAL A 154 12.64 -6.99 -15.61
C VAL A 154 12.75 -5.89 -16.66
N LYS A 155 13.17 -6.25 -17.86
CA LYS A 155 13.22 -5.32 -19.00
C LYS A 155 11.82 -4.86 -19.37
N GLY A 156 11.64 -3.55 -19.53
CA GLY A 156 10.37 -2.91 -19.85
C GLY A 156 9.68 -2.29 -18.65
N ASN A 157 8.38 -2.08 -18.76
CA ASN A 157 7.56 -1.34 -17.80
C ASN A 157 7.04 -2.22 -16.63
N TYR A 158 6.14 -1.64 -15.84
CA TYR A 158 5.48 -2.33 -14.73
C TYR A 158 4.71 -3.59 -15.17
N ASP A 159 4.00 -3.53 -16.31
CA ASP A 159 3.20 -4.65 -16.79
C ASP A 159 4.09 -5.85 -17.16
N ASN A 160 5.27 -5.60 -17.69
CA ASN A 160 6.28 -6.64 -17.95
C ASN A 160 6.74 -7.29 -16.64
N SER A 161 6.97 -6.49 -15.61
CA SER A 161 7.33 -6.99 -14.27
C SER A 161 6.24 -7.84 -13.66
N LEU A 162 4.98 -7.43 -13.80
CA LEU A 162 3.83 -8.19 -13.31
C LEU A 162 3.68 -9.52 -14.05
N LYS A 163 3.78 -9.52 -15.37
CA LYS A 163 3.73 -10.74 -16.19
C LYS A 163 4.84 -11.73 -15.80
N GLU A 164 6.06 -11.25 -15.62
CA GLU A 164 7.19 -12.10 -15.20
C GLU A 164 7.01 -12.62 -13.78
N CYS A 165 6.52 -11.78 -12.85
CA CYS A 165 6.17 -12.19 -11.50
C CYS A 165 5.17 -13.34 -11.52
N ILE A 166 4.06 -13.20 -12.23
CA ILE A 166 3.01 -14.25 -12.36
C ILE A 166 3.60 -15.52 -12.95
N LYS A 167 4.38 -15.42 -14.02
CA LYS A 167 5.02 -16.55 -14.69
C LYS A 167 5.95 -17.32 -13.75
N GLN A 168 6.84 -16.62 -13.06
CA GLN A 168 7.81 -17.25 -12.15
C GLN A 168 7.11 -17.82 -10.91
N SER A 169 6.09 -17.13 -10.39
CA SER A 169 5.33 -17.62 -9.25
C SER A 169 4.57 -18.88 -9.55
N ASN A 170 3.92 -18.97 -10.72
CA ASN A 170 3.22 -20.19 -11.15
C ASN A 170 4.19 -21.36 -11.37
N LYS A 171 5.39 -21.08 -11.91
CA LYS A 171 6.42 -22.11 -12.14
C LYS A 171 6.99 -22.67 -10.85
N ASN A 172 7.14 -21.84 -9.82
CA ASN A 172 7.85 -22.19 -8.58
C ASN A 172 6.90 -22.32 -7.39
N GLU A 173 5.58 -22.28 -7.61
CA GLU A 173 4.55 -22.37 -6.57
C GLU A 173 4.68 -21.30 -5.48
N TRP A 174 5.06 -20.06 -5.87
CA TRP A 174 5.12 -18.93 -4.96
C TRP A 174 3.76 -18.27 -4.79
N GLU A 175 3.49 -17.76 -3.60
CA GLU A 175 2.28 -17.00 -3.30
C GLU A 175 2.41 -15.56 -3.79
N ILE A 176 1.58 -15.17 -4.74
CA ILE A 176 1.56 -13.79 -5.26
C ILE A 176 0.85 -12.89 -4.24
N ILE A 177 1.50 -11.80 -3.85
CA ILE A 177 0.95 -10.76 -2.97
C ILE A 177 0.89 -9.45 -3.73
N GLN A 178 -0.18 -9.28 -4.52
CA GLN A 178 -0.38 -8.09 -5.35
C GLN A 178 -1.58 -7.27 -4.85
N ASP A 179 -1.50 -5.95 -4.94
CA ASP A 179 -2.55 -5.03 -4.48
C ASP A 179 -3.53 -4.61 -5.60
N VAL A 180 -3.42 -5.23 -6.78
CA VAL A 180 -4.32 -5.06 -7.92
C VAL A 180 -5.08 -6.37 -8.16
N ALA A 181 -6.40 -6.28 -8.36
CA ALA A 181 -7.25 -7.42 -8.64
C ALA A 181 -7.34 -7.71 -10.15
N TRP A 182 -7.49 -8.99 -10.49
CA TRP A 182 -7.88 -9.46 -11.82
C TRP A 182 -8.78 -10.69 -11.69
N GLU A 183 -9.30 -11.19 -12.78
CA GLU A 183 -10.19 -12.35 -12.79
C GLU A 183 -9.57 -13.53 -12.01
N ARG A 184 -10.27 -14.03 -11.02
CA ARG A 184 -9.87 -15.12 -10.11
C ARG A 184 -8.72 -14.78 -9.13
N TYR A 185 -8.33 -13.51 -9.07
CA TYR A 185 -7.35 -13.03 -8.11
C TYR A 185 -7.89 -11.81 -7.34
N GLU A 186 -8.76 -12.06 -6.38
CA GLU A 186 -9.47 -11.02 -5.63
C GLU A 186 -9.20 -11.08 -4.12
N LEU A 187 -8.86 -12.26 -3.60
CA LEU A 187 -8.67 -12.45 -2.17
C LEU A 187 -7.53 -11.59 -1.61
N VAL A 188 -6.35 -11.63 -2.24
CA VAL A 188 -5.18 -10.90 -1.75
C VAL A 188 -5.37 -9.39 -1.82
N PRO A 189 -5.87 -8.79 -2.93
CA PRO A 189 -6.26 -7.38 -2.96
C PRO A 189 -7.28 -7.01 -1.89
N LYS A 190 -8.27 -7.86 -1.61
CA LYS A 190 -9.25 -7.66 -0.55
C LYS A 190 -8.61 -7.65 0.84
N LEU A 191 -7.69 -8.57 1.13
CA LEU A 191 -6.91 -8.59 2.36
C LEU A 191 -6.06 -7.31 2.50
N THR A 192 -5.45 -6.87 1.40
CA THR A 192 -4.68 -5.63 1.36
C THR A 192 -5.57 -4.42 1.69
N MET A 193 -6.78 -4.34 1.12
CA MET A 193 -7.77 -3.31 1.47
C MET A 193 -8.17 -3.37 2.94
N ALA A 194 -8.39 -4.56 3.49
CA ALA A 194 -8.72 -4.73 4.91
C ALA A 194 -7.61 -4.16 5.80
N GLY A 195 -6.34 -4.39 5.44
CA GLY A 195 -5.19 -3.78 6.12
C GLY A 195 -5.20 -2.26 6.05
N TYR A 196 -5.50 -1.67 4.88
CA TYR A 196 -5.58 -0.21 4.73
C TYR A 196 -6.71 0.42 5.55
N ALA A 197 -7.80 -0.30 5.80
CA ALA A 197 -8.91 0.18 6.62
C ALA A 197 -8.54 0.38 8.11
N VAL A 198 -7.34 -0.05 8.54
CA VAL A 198 -6.79 0.18 9.89
C VAL A 198 -6.15 1.57 10.03
N MET A 199 -6.00 2.30 8.96
CA MET A 199 -5.45 3.67 8.92
C MET A 199 -6.35 4.69 9.70
#